data_227b85cd329fb1b1bee97db2bcb873c4
#
_entry.id   227b85cd329fb1b1bee97db2bcb873c4
#
_cell.length_a   1.000
_cell.length_b   1.000
_cell.length_c   1.000
_cell.angle_alpha   90.00
_cell.angle_beta   90.00
_cell.angle_gamma   90.00
#
_symmetry.space_group_name_H-M   'P 1'
#
loop_
_entity.id
_entity.type
_entity.pdbx_description
1 polymer ?
#
loop_
_entity_poly.entity_id
_entity_poly.type
_entity_poly.pdbx_seq_one_letter_code
_entity_poly.pdbx_strand_id
1 'polypeptide(L)'
;YNDGYGKDYRIMNMATVENEELLNMYLTAYLLCLYEQTLAFDGDTNIKNKFLIARPLGIFVGSSVNAVRTEGGRKVSDVVKILLFLQDFINKPSEFSSYIKRLLNPNDGIKNPRGYSLFANNFLLTKQGLKLGEEDAFATQTYHKIIERLFHSNVPNANLHIDKQKGGEGEIGLRVGNAPYFGVINVGDSDTLIKLCESNDLNCETREFGNNSLFSHINDDDSTINILIGSKKFSEGWSSWRVSAMGLMNVGRSEGSEIIQLFGRGVRLKGYKYSLKRSTALDSSYNPGNLPKGLREIETLNIFGVRADYMDTFRKYLEDEGLPANEETYTEVKIPTVNLLGDTKLKVLR
;
A
#
# COMPACT_ATOMS: atom_id res chain seq x y z
N TYR A 1 14.02 -15.53 8.62
CA TYR A 1 13.26 -15.36 7.37
C TYR A 1 13.37 -16.60 6.49
N ASN A 2 14.57 -17.14 6.25
CA ASN A 2 14.81 -18.32 5.40
C ASN A 2 14.05 -19.58 5.89
N ASP A 3 13.83 -19.69 7.21
CA ASP A 3 13.02 -20.74 7.81
C ASP A 3 11.50 -20.52 7.69
N GLY A 4 11.09 -19.48 6.96
CA GLY A 4 9.69 -19.14 6.69
C GLY A 4 8.99 -18.31 7.75
N TYR A 5 9.69 -17.81 8.77
CA TYR A 5 9.11 -16.98 9.81
C TYR A 5 8.73 -15.58 9.28
N GLY A 6 7.59 -15.08 9.76
CA GLY A 6 7.05 -13.77 9.37
C GLY A 6 6.42 -13.77 7.98
N LYS A 7 5.89 -12.61 7.59
CA LYS A 7 5.38 -12.38 6.24
C LYS A 7 6.50 -12.41 5.22
N ASP A 8 6.17 -12.74 4.00
CA ASP A 8 6.98 -12.41 2.86
C ASP A 8 6.97 -10.89 2.63
N TYR A 9 7.84 -10.37 1.76
CA TYR A 9 7.83 -8.96 1.47
C TYR A 9 8.14 -8.71 0.00
N ARG A 10 7.64 -7.59 -0.51
CA ARG A 10 7.85 -7.14 -1.87
C ARG A 10 8.21 -5.67 -1.87
N ILE A 11 9.35 -5.33 -2.44
CA ILE A 11 9.84 -3.95 -2.54
C ILE A 11 9.44 -3.40 -3.91
N MET A 12 8.54 -2.43 -3.91
CA MET A 12 8.11 -1.69 -5.07
C MET A 12 8.95 -0.41 -5.17
N ASN A 13 10.11 -0.47 -5.81
CA ASN A 13 10.99 0.69 -5.97
C ASN A 13 10.88 1.23 -7.39
N MET A 14 10.36 2.44 -7.51
CA MET A 14 10.26 3.15 -8.79
C MET A 14 11.60 3.79 -9.15
N ALA A 15 12.01 3.71 -10.41
CA ALA A 15 13.30 4.23 -10.88
C ALA A 15 13.45 5.75 -10.63
N THR A 16 12.43 6.52 -10.99
CA THR A 16 12.38 7.98 -10.82
C THR A 16 10.95 8.44 -10.73
N VAL A 17 10.70 9.47 -9.91
CA VAL A 17 9.42 10.20 -9.92
C VAL A 17 9.62 11.44 -10.82
N GLU A 18 9.29 11.30 -12.10
CA GLU A 18 9.52 12.36 -13.07
C GLU A 18 8.43 13.45 -13.03
N ASN A 19 7.20 13.07 -12.65
CA ASN A 19 6.07 14.00 -12.60
C ASN A 19 5.01 13.56 -11.58
N GLU A 20 4.05 14.43 -11.31
CA GLU A 20 2.95 14.21 -10.37
C GLU A 20 2.00 13.08 -10.79
N GLU A 21 1.73 12.94 -12.08
CA GLU A 21 0.90 11.87 -12.63
C GLU A 21 1.47 10.49 -12.26
N LEU A 22 2.76 10.30 -12.46
CA LEU A 22 3.45 9.05 -12.16
C LEU A 22 3.43 8.75 -10.66
N LEU A 23 3.59 9.79 -9.82
CA LEU A 23 3.46 9.67 -8.37
C LEU A 23 2.04 9.25 -7.98
N ASN A 24 1.03 9.90 -8.51
CA ASN A 24 -0.37 9.59 -8.24
C ASN A 24 -0.73 8.16 -8.68
N MET A 25 -0.23 7.73 -9.85
CA MET A 25 -0.42 6.35 -10.32
C MET A 25 0.28 5.34 -9.39
N TYR A 26 1.48 5.66 -8.90
CA TYR A 26 2.22 4.81 -7.97
C TYR A 26 1.54 4.71 -6.60
N LEU A 27 1.04 5.81 -6.06
CA LEU A 27 0.25 5.80 -4.82
C LEU A 27 -1.12 5.13 -5.01
N THR A 28 -1.70 5.19 -6.21
CA THR A 28 -2.88 4.40 -6.57
C THR A 28 -2.59 2.89 -6.51
N ALA A 29 -1.42 2.47 -6.97
CA ALA A 29 -0.98 1.08 -6.84
C ALA A 29 -0.86 0.64 -5.38
N TYR A 30 -0.42 1.52 -4.48
CA TYR A 30 -0.42 1.26 -3.04
C TYR A 30 -1.83 0.99 -2.51
N LEU A 31 -2.81 1.86 -2.85
CA LEU A 31 -4.21 1.66 -2.44
C LEU A 31 -4.80 0.38 -3.06
N LEU A 32 -4.46 0.07 -4.30
CA LEU A 32 -4.91 -1.14 -4.98
C LEU A 32 -4.37 -2.40 -4.30
N CYS A 33 -3.09 -2.44 -3.91
CA CYS A 33 -2.52 -3.54 -3.13
C CYS A 33 -3.24 -3.72 -1.78
N LEU A 34 -3.48 -2.64 -1.05
CA LEU A 34 -4.18 -2.70 0.24
C LEU A 34 -5.63 -3.17 0.07
N TYR A 35 -6.30 -2.71 -0.99
CA TYR A 35 -7.65 -3.13 -1.34
C TYR A 35 -7.72 -4.63 -1.63
N GLU A 36 -6.81 -5.16 -2.45
CA GLU A 36 -6.76 -6.59 -2.77
C GLU A 36 -6.52 -7.47 -1.55
N GLN A 37 -5.64 -7.04 -0.65
CA GLN A 37 -5.41 -7.74 0.62
C GLN A 37 -6.65 -7.71 1.52
N THR A 38 -7.38 -6.59 1.53
CA THR A 38 -8.65 -6.48 2.25
C THR A 38 -9.72 -7.37 1.63
N LEU A 39 -9.77 -7.47 0.30
CA LEU A 39 -10.66 -8.41 -0.40
C LEU A 39 -10.35 -9.86 -0.03
N ALA A 40 -9.08 -10.24 -0.01
CA ALA A 40 -8.68 -11.59 0.36
C ALA A 40 -9.08 -11.89 1.82
N PHE A 41 -8.86 -10.95 2.73
CA PHE A 41 -9.23 -11.09 4.14
C PHE A 41 -10.73 -11.31 4.34
N ASP A 42 -11.57 -10.51 3.67
CA ASP A 42 -13.02 -10.59 3.79
C ASP A 42 -13.61 -11.75 2.99
N GLY A 43 -12.87 -12.29 2.00
CA GLY A 43 -13.33 -13.35 1.09
C GLY A 43 -13.36 -14.75 1.69
N ASP A 44 -12.56 -15.02 2.74
CA ASP A 44 -12.52 -16.34 3.40
C ASP A 44 -12.24 -16.19 4.91
N THR A 45 -13.22 -16.56 5.71
CA THR A 45 -13.14 -16.49 7.19
C THR A 45 -12.01 -17.34 7.78
N ASN A 46 -11.51 -18.35 7.06
CA ASN A 46 -10.36 -19.12 7.50
C ASN A 46 -9.09 -18.30 7.58
N ILE A 47 -8.95 -17.23 6.80
CA ILE A 47 -7.82 -16.31 6.89
C ILE A 47 -7.72 -15.73 8.30
N LYS A 48 -8.82 -15.24 8.85
CA LYS A 48 -8.88 -14.76 10.23
C LYS A 48 -8.82 -15.89 11.25
N ASN A 49 -9.70 -16.88 11.13
CA ASN A 49 -9.96 -17.84 12.20
C ASN A 49 -8.93 -18.96 12.27
N LYS A 50 -8.39 -19.39 11.12
CA LYS A 50 -7.48 -20.53 11.04
C LYS A 50 -6.02 -20.11 10.88
N PHE A 51 -5.77 -19.10 10.04
CA PHE A 51 -4.42 -18.58 9.80
C PHE A 51 -4.09 -17.38 10.69
N LEU A 52 -5.03 -16.91 11.50
CA LEU A 52 -4.87 -15.85 12.49
C LEU A 52 -4.30 -14.56 11.90
N ILE A 53 -4.62 -14.29 10.63
CA ILE A 53 -4.26 -13.06 9.97
C ILE A 53 -5.14 -11.94 10.51
N ALA A 54 -4.55 -10.81 10.85
CA ALA A 54 -5.27 -9.61 11.21
C ALA A 54 -5.74 -8.83 9.97
N ARG A 55 -6.82 -8.04 10.11
CA ARG A 55 -7.32 -7.19 9.03
C ARG A 55 -6.20 -6.27 8.50
N PRO A 56 -6.00 -6.17 7.18
CA PRO A 56 -4.95 -5.34 6.60
C PRO A 56 -4.99 -3.88 7.03
N LEU A 57 -3.83 -3.30 7.19
CA LEU A 57 -3.59 -1.88 7.51
C LEU A 57 -2.47 -1.36 6.60
N GLY A 58 -2.75 -0.26 5.92
CA GLY A 58 -1.75 0.50 5.21
C GLY A 58 -1.10 1.54 6.13
N ILE A 59 0.21 1.68 6.04
CA ILE A 59 0.92 2.72 6.80
C ILE A 59 1.72 3.61 5.85
N PHE A 60 1.72 4.91 6.11
CA PHE A 60 2.63 5.86 5.48
C PHE A 60 3.56 6.42 6.54
N VAL A 61 4.86 6.35 6.25
CA VAL A 61 5.91 6.89 7.11
C VAL A 61 6.71 7.90 6.31
N GLY A 62 6.78 9.12 6.83
CA GLY A 62 7.49 10.22 6.21
C GLY A 62 8.53 10.83 7.13
N SER A 63 9.27 11.81 6.60
CA SER A 63 10.12 12.66 7.41
C SER A 63 9.27 13.48 8.40
N SER A 64 9.92 14.14 9.36
CA SER A 64 9.22 14.99 10.33
C SER A 64 8.26 15.97 9.64
N VAL A 65 7.10 16.26 10.27
CA VAL A 65 6.18 17.34 9.87
C VAL A 65 6.91 18.67 9.64
N ASN A 66 8.00 18.89 10.38
CA ASN A 66 8.84 20.09 10.27
C ASN A 66 9.78 20.09 9.04
N ALA A 67 9.92 18.99 8.33
CA ALA A 67 10.67 18.93 7.07
C ALA A 67 9.81 19.49 5.92
N VAL A 68 9.55 20.79 5.98
CA VAL A 68 8.75 21.52 4.98
C VAL A 68 9.63 21.90 3.80
N ARG A 69 9.13 21.64 2.59
CA ARG A 69 9.73 22.07 1.33
C ARG A 69 8.81 23.06 0.63
N THR A 70 9.37 23.87 -0.26
CA THR A 70 8.56 24.74 -1.13
C THR A 70 8.45 24.07 -2.50
N GLU A 71 7.24 23.73 -2.90
CA GLU A 71 6.93 23.16 -4.21
C GLU A 71 5.77 23.95 -4.83
N GLY A 72 5.94 24.41 -6.07
CA GLY A 72 4.92 25.23 -6.75
C GLY A 72 4.53 26.51 -6.01
N GLY A 73 5.44 27.09 -5.21
CA GLY A 73 5.17 28.27 -4.39
C GLY A 73 4.44 27.99 -3.04
N ARG A 74 4.07 26.74 -2.76
CA ARG A 74 3.42 26.33 -1.50
C ARG A 74 4.38 25.54 -0.61
N LYS A 75 4.21 25.70 0.70
CA LYS A 75 4.93 24.89 1.69
C LYS A 75 4.22 23.53 1.84
N VAL A 76 4.93 22.43 1.64
CA VAL A 76 4.42 21.08 1.77
C VAL A 76 5.36 20.20 2.59
N SER A 77 4.78 19.27 3.34
CA SER A 77 5.51 18.17 3.98
C SER A 77 5.11 16.84 3.33
N ASP A 78 5.80 15.76 3.67
CA ASP A 78 5.43 14.44 3.14
C ASP A 78 4.01 14.02 3.55
N VAL A 79 3.61 14.34 4.79
CA VAL A 79 2.25 14.06 5.25
C VAL A 79 1.22 14.84 4.43
N VAL A 80 1.47 16.13 4.17
CA VAL A 80 0.56 16.96 3.35
C VAL A 80 0.46 16.41 1.93
N LYS A 81 1.54 15.92 1.34
CA LYS A 81 1.50 15.29 0.00
C LYS A 81 0.60 14.05 -0.04
N ILE A 82 0.68 13.20 0.99
CA ILE A 82 -0.22 12.06 1.10
C ILE A 82 -1.67 12.53 1.20
N LEU A 83 -1.95 13.58 1.99
CA LEU A 83 -3.30 14.12 2.15
C LEU A 83 -3.84 14.73 0.86
N LEU A 84 -3.02 15.47 0.12
CA LEU A 84 -3.38 15.99 -1.20
C LEU A 84 -3.67 14.86 -2.20
N PHE A 85 -2.83 13.82 -2.22
CA PHE A 85 -3.11 12.63 -3.01
C PHE A 85 -4.44 11.96 -2.63
N LEU A 86 -4.72 11.78 -1.33
CA LEU A 86 -5.97 11.17 -0.87
C LEU A 86 -7.19 12.04 -1.24
N GLN A 87 -7.07 13.37 -1.14
CA GLN A 87 -8.11 14.30 -1.58
C GLN A 87 -8.36 14.17 -3.09
N ASP A 88 -7.29 14.15 -3.88
CA ASP A 88 -7.39 14.00 -5.34
C ASP A 88 -7.97 12.63 -5.71
N PHE A 89 -7.53 11.56 -5.04
CA PHE A 89 -8.08 10.22 -5.25
C PHE A 89 -9.60 10.20 -5.03
N ILE A 90 -10.09 10.88 -4.00
CA ILE A 90 -11.54 10.94 -3.67
C ILE A 90 -12.29 11.81 -4.70
N ASN A 91 -11.70 12.92 -5.15
CA ASN A 91 -12.39 13.95 -5.92
C ASN A 91 -12.27 13.82 -7.44
N LYS A 92 -11.36 12.97 -7.94
CA LYS A 92 -11.08 12.82 -9.39
C LYS A 92 -11.32 11.39 -9.89
N PRO A 93 -12.56 10.85 -9.80
CA PRO A 93 -12.84 9.44 -10.09
C PRO A 93 -12.41 9.00 -11.50
N SER A 94 -12.59 9.84 -12.51
CA SER A 94 -12.25 9.49 -13.89
C SER A 94 -10.75 9.33 -14.09
N GLU A 95 -9.96 10.23 -13.48
CA GLU A 95 -8.50 10.19 -13.54
C GLU A 95 -7.96 8.92 -12.86
N PHE A 96 -8.38 8.67 -11.64
CA PHE A 96 -7.89 7.53 -10.86
C PHE A 96 -8.41 6.18 -11.37
N SER A 97 -9.60 6.12 -11.96
CA SER A 97 -10.05 4.93 -12.70
C SER A 97 -9.14 4.64 -13.91
N SER A 98 -8.68 5.68 -14.62
CA SER A 98 -7.71 5.53 -15.72
C SER A 98 -6.37 4.99 -15.21
N TYR A 99 -5.89 5.45 -14.05
CA TYR A 99 -4.66 4.91 -13.43
C TYR A 99 -4.83 3.44 -13.05
N ILE A 100 -5.96 3.06 -12.46
CA ILE A 100 -6.27 1.65 -12.15
C ILE A 100 -6.27 0.80 -13.42
N LYS A 101 -6.90 1.27 -14.51
CA LYS A 101 -6.86 0.58 -15.80
C LYS A 101 -5.43 0.33 -16.29
N ARG A 102 -4.58 1.36 -16.23
CA ARG A 102 -3.17 1.26 -16.64
C ARG A 102 -2.39 0.29 -15.76
N LEU A 103 -2.58 0.32 -14.44
CA LEU A 103 -1.90 -0.57 -13.48
C LEU A 103 -2.30 -2.04 -13.65
N LEU A 104 -3.52 -2.31 -14.07
CA LEU A 104 -3.99 -3.67 -14.35
C LEU A 104 -3.51 -4.19 -15.71
N ASN A 105 -2.93 -3.32 -16.54
CA ASN A 105 -2.32 -3.70 -17.80
C ASN A 105 -0.83 -4.05 -17.59
N PRO A 106 -0.31 -5.14 -18.18
CA PRO A 106 1.12 -5.50 -18.08
C PRO A 106 2.11 -4.41 -18.51
N ASN A 107 1.64 -3.44 -19.32
CA ASN A 107 2.42 -2.31 -19.81
C ASN A 107 2.02 -0.99 -19.11
N ASP A 108 1.99 -1.00 -17.79
CA ASP A 108 1.54 0.12 -16.94
C ASP A 108 2.35 1.43 -17.09
N GLY A 109 3.56 1.34 -17.64
CA GLY A 109 4.46 2.48 -17.82
C GLY A 109 5.31 2.81 -16.58
N ILE A 110 5.07 2.20 -15.42
CA ILE A 110 5.91 2.34 -14.23
C ILE A 110 6.99 1.25 -14.27
N LYS A 111 8.24 1.70 -14.28
CA LYS A 111 9.39 0.79 -14.38
C LYS A 111 10.25 0.82 -13.13
N ASN A 112 10.81 -0.34 -12.81
CA ASN A 112 11.86 -0.44 -11.80
C ASN A 112 13.20 0.08 -12.37
N PRO A 113 14.25 0.24 -11.55
CA PRO A 113 15.58 0.70 -12.01
C PRO A 113 16.21 -0.16 -13.12
N ARG A 114 15.73 -1.39 -13.32
CA ARG A 114 16.20 -2.29 -14.38
C ARG A 114 15.39 -2.17 -15.70
N GLY A 115 14.38 -1.29 -15.74
CA GLY A 115 13.54 -1.06 -16.91
C GLY A 115 12.38 -2.03 -17.10
N TYR A 116 12.12 -2.94 -16.16
CA TYR A 116 10.95 -3.83 -16.18
C TYR A 116 9.73 -3.15 -15.57
N SER A 117 8.51 -3.52 -16.03
CA SER A 117 7.28 -3.06 -15.41
C SER A 117 7.26 -3.45 -13.92
N LEU A 118 6.98 -2.46 -13.06
CA LEU A 118 7.00 -2.64 -11.61
C LEU A 118 5.80 -3.46 -11.12
N PHE A 119 4.67 -3.40 -11.82
CA PHE A 119 3.42 -4.01 -11.38
C PHE A 119 2.90 -5.12 -12.31
N ALA A 120 3.65 -5.48 -13.36
CA ALA A 120 3.23 -6.54 -14.28
C ALA A 120 2.92 -7.83 -13.51
N ASN A 121 1.69 -8.34 -13.66
CA ASN A 121 1.20 -9.57 -13.03
C ASN A 121 1.22 -9.58 -11.48
N ASN A 122 1.42 -8.45 -10.83
CA ASN A 122 1.50 -8.36 -9.38
C ASN A 122 0.12 -8.28 -8.71
N PHE A 123 -0.90 -7.84 -9.42
CA PHE A 123 -2.25 -7.73 -8.88
C PHE A 123 -3.06 -9.00 -9.07
N LEU A 124 -3.79 -9.40 -8.02
CA LEU A 124 -4.75 -10.52 -8.08
C LEU A 124 -5.86 -10.25 -9.10
N LEU A 125 -6.31 -9.01 -9.21
CA LEU A 125 -7.34 -8.59 -10.14
C LEU A 125 -6.92 -8.83 -11.60
N THR A 126 -5.66 -8.61 -11.94
CA THR A 126 -5.12 -8.93 -13.27
C THR A 126 -5.21 -10.44 -13.56
N LYS A 127 -4.94 -11.28 -12.55
CA LYS A 127 -5.01 -12.75 -12.66
C LYS A 127 -6.45 -13.29 -12.78
N GLN A 128 -7.46 -12.48 -12.48
CA GLN A 128 -8.87 -12.87 -12.64
C GLN A 128 -9.38 -12.85 -14.08
N GLY A 129 -8.55 -12.38 -15.03
CA GLY A 129 -8.88 -12.33 -16.44
C GLY A 129 -9.82 -11.16 -16.75
N LEU A 130 -9.25 -9.99 -17.05
CA LEU A 130 -9.99 -8.88 -17.62
C LEU A 130 -10.53 -9.31 -19.01
N LYS A 131 -11.83 -9.17 -19.23
CA LYS A 131 -12.40 -9.39 -20.54
C LYS A 131 -12.06 -8.22 -21.45
N LEU A 132 -11.63 -8.54 -22.66
CA LEU A 132 -11.31 -7.55 -23.67
C LEU A 132 -12.53 -6.64 -23.93
N GLY A 133 -12.33 -5.33 -23.83
CA GLY A 133 -13.38 -4.31 -24.03
C GLY A 133 -14.18 -3.94 -22.76
N GLU A 134 -13.94 -4.59 -21.63
CA GLU A 134 -14.59 -4.26 -20.35
C GLU A 134 -13.64 -3.55 -19.35
N GLU A 135 -12.42 -3.20 -19.77
CA GLU A 135 -11.36 -2.69 -18.89
C GLU A 135 -11.74 -1.38 -18.19
N ASP A 136 -12.41 -0.46 -18.91
CA ASP A 136 -12.83 0.83 -18.33
C ASP A 136 -13.92 0.66 -17.28
N ALA A 137 -14.91 -0.19 -17.57
CA ALA A 137 -15.98 -0.49 -16.63
C ALA A 137 -15.45 -1.19 -15.39
N PHE A 138 -14.52 -2.13 -15.56
CA PHE A 138 -13.88 -2.85 -14.46
C PHE A 138 -13.02 -1.92 -13.59
N ALA A 139 -12.23 -1.04 -14.20
CA ALA A 139 -11.39 -0.09 -13.48
C ALA A 139 -12.25 0.91 -12.68
N THR A 140 -13.32 1.43 -13.29
CA THR A 140 -14.27 2.33 -12.62
C THR A 140 -14.96 1.62 -11.46
N GLN A 141 -15.41 0.39 -11.65
CA GLN A 141 -16.00 -0.40 -10.57
C GLN A 141 -15.00 -0.66 -9.45
N THR A 142 -13.75 -0.96 -9.79
CA THR A 142 -12.67 -1.18 -8.81
C THR A 142 -12.41 0.08 -8.01
N TYR A 143 -12.35 1.26 -8.66
CA TYR A 143 -12.22 2.54 -7.98
C TYR A 143 -13.34 2.74 -6.94
N HIS A 144 -14.61 2.56 -7.34
CA HIS A 144 -15.73 2.71 -6.40
C HIS A 144 -15.66 1.74 -5.23
N LYS A 145 -15.25 0.50 -5.47
CA LYS A 145 -15.05 -0.49 -4.40
C LYS A 145 -13.89 -0.13 -3.47
N ILE A 146 -12.83 0.52 -3.96
CA ILE A 146 -11.76 1.04 -3.11
C ILE A 146 -12.32 2.14 -2.21
N ILE A 147 -13.08 3.10 -2.75
CA ILE A 147 -13.72 4.18 -1.98
C ILE A 147 -14.65 3.59 -0.91
N GLU A 148 -15.49 2.65 -1.26
CA GLU A 148 -16.39 1.99 -0.32
C GLU A 148 -15.64 1.27 0.79
N ARG A 149 -14.65 0.47 0.44
CA ARG A 149 -14.01 -0.46 1.38
C ARG A 149 -12.90 0.16 2.22
N LEU A 150 -12.08 1.02 1.61
CA LEU A 150 -10.96 1.64 2.33
C LEU A 150 -11.33 2.98 2.97
N PHE A 151 -12.27 3.71 2.38
CA PHE A 151 -12.67 5.05 2.85
C PHE A 151 -14.07 5.09 3.47
N HIS A 152 -14.78 3.97 3.51
CA HIS A 152 -16.13 3.81 4.07
C HIS A 152 -17.19 4.72 3.44
N SER A 153 -16.99 5.18 2.20
CA SER A 153 -17.88 6.13 1.55
C SER A 153 -18.51 5.53 0.30
N ASN A 154 -19.82 5.72 0.17
CA ASN A 154 -20.60 5.40 -1.03
C ASN A 154 -21.10 6.67 -1.72
N VAL A 155 -20.71 7.85 -1.23
CA VAL A 155 -21.20 9.13 -1.73
C VAL A 155 -20.21 9.66 -2.75
N PRO A 156 -20.61 9.85 -4.03
CA PRO A 156 -19.75 10.48 -5.02
C PRO A 156 -19.44 11.94 -4.62
N ASN A 157 -18.21 12.37 -4.90
CA ASN A 157 -17.74 13.75 -4.65
C ASN A 157 -17.84 14.23 -3.19
N ALA A 158 -17.77 13.31 -2.23
CA ALA A 158 -17.67 13.70 -0.82
C ALA A 158 -16.24 14.17 -0.51
N ASN A 159 -16.12 15.25 0.27
CA ASN A 159 -14.83 15.82 0.63
C ASN A 159 -14.08 14.98 1.66
N LEU A 160 -12.74 14.97 1.55
CA LEU A 160 -11.86 14.54 2.61
C LEU A 160 -11.94 15.56 3.78
N HIS A 161 -12.19 15.09 4.98
CA HIS A 161 -12.13 15.86 6.22
C HIS A 161 -10.94 15.43 7.05
N ILE A 162 -10.25 16.42 7.59
CA ILE A 162 -9.07 16.28 8.43
C ILE A 162 -9.45 16.83 9.79
N ASP A 163 -9.85 15.95 10.70
CA ASP A 163 -10.41 16.33 11.99
C ASP A 163 -9.35 16.23 13.08
N LYS A 164 -8.95 17.39 13.66
CA LYS A 164 -8.07 17.43 14.82
C LYS A 164 -8.85 17.10 16.07
N GLN A 165 -8.33 16.21 16.91
CA GLN A 165 -8.93 15.89 18.20
C GLN A 165 -8.79 17.07 19.16
N LYS A 166 -9.91 17.52 19.73
CA LYS A 166 -9.91 18.57 20.76
C LYS A 166 -9.33 18.04 22.07
N GLY A 167 -8.26 18.68 22.55
CA GLY A 167 -7.59 18.25 23.78
C GLY A 167 -6.75 16.96 23.65
N GLY A 168 -6.65 16.36 22.46
CA GLY A 168 -5.81 15.20 22.20
C GLY A 168 -4.40 15.59 21.76
N GLU A 169 -3.39 14.85 22.20
CA GLU A 169 -2.01 15.06 21.80
C GLU A 169 -1.72 14.40 20.44
N GLY A 170 -1.58 15.22 19.37
CA GLY A 170 -0.99 14.79 18.10
C GLY A 170 -1.82 13.87 17.22
N GLU A 171 -3.12 13.65 17.56
CA GLU A 171 -3.99 12.74 16.81
C GLU A 171 -4.95 13.51 15.90
N ILE A 172 -5.02 13.08 14.64
CA ILE A 172 -5.91 13.64 13.61
C ILE A 172 -6.62 12.49 12.88
N GLY A 173 -7.96 12.53 12.86
CA GLY A 173 -8.79 11.56 12.13
C GLY A 173 -9.03 11.97 10.68
N LEU A 174 -9.11 10.99 9.80
CA LEU A 174 -9.43 11.16 8.38
C LEU A 174 -10.75 10.47 8.06
N ARG A 175 -11.70 11.22 7.47
CA ARG A 175 -12.99 10.69 7.00
C ARG A 175 -13.43 11.32 5.70
N VAL A 176 -14.32 10.64 4.99
CA VAL A 176 -14.94 11.12 3.75
C VAL A 176 -16.39 11.52 4.06
N GLY A 177 -16.72 12.78 3.86
CA GLY A 177 -18.06 13.28 4.21
C GLY A 177 -18.41 12.98 5.68
N ASN A 178 -19.52 12.27 5.91
CA ASN A 178 -19.98 11.85 7.25
C ASN A 178 -19.71 10.37 7.54
N ALA A 179 -18.86 9.71 6.73
CA ALA A 179 -18.49 8.32 6.94
C ALA A 179 -17.64 8.13 8.22
N PRO A 180 -17.51 6.91 8.74
CA PRO A 180 -16.58 6.60 9.82
C PRO A 180 -15.13 6.98 9.46
N TYR A 181 -14.29 7.21 10.47
CA TYR A 181 -12.87 7.45 10.23
C TYR A 181 -12.22 6.24 9.59
N PHE A 182 -11.63 6.45 8.43
CA PHE A 182 -10.87 5.40 7.70
C PHE A 182 -9.38 5.48 7.98
N GLY A 183 -8.93 6.63 8.45
CA GLY A 183 -7.51 6.88 8.67
C GLY A 183 -7.25 7.69 9.93
N VAL A 184 -6.04 7.54 10.45
CA VAL A 184 -5.54 8.32 11.56
C VAL A 184 -4.13 8.79 11.27
N ILE A 185 -3.85 10.05 11.61
CA ILE A 185 -2.50 10.63 11.59
C ILE A 185 -2.06 10.76 13.03
N ASN A 186 -0.86 10.28 13.34
CA ASN A 186 -0.24 10.48 14.64
C ASN A 186 1.12 11.16 14.44
N VAL A 187 1.20 12.43 14.85
CA VAL A 187 2.39 13.26 14.73
C VAL A 187 2.59 14.06 16.01
N GLY A 188 3.85 14.37 16.35
CA GLY A 188 4.15 15.10 17.58
C GLY A 188 3.65 16.54 17.61
N ASP A 189 3.44 17.19 16.46
CA ASP A 189 2.99 18.58 16.32
C ASP A 189 1.83 18.65 15.33
N SER A 190 0.63 18.37 15.86
CA SER A 190 -0.61 18.41 15.07
C SER A 190 -1.00 19.84 14.68
N ASP A 191 -0.66 20.85 15.49
CA ASP A 191 -1.02 22.24 15.20
C ASP A 191 -0.27 22.78 13.98
N THR A 192 1.01 22.51 13.88
CA THR A 192 1.80 22.87 12.70
C THR A 192 1.30 22.13 11.46
N LEU A 193 0.93 20.85 11.59
CA LEU A 193 0.38 20.10 10.46
C LEU A 193 -0.96 20.67 10.01
N ILE A 194 -1.88 21.00 10.90
CA ILE A 194 -3.19 21.58 10.53
C ILE A 194 -3.00 22.92 9.79
N LYS A 195 -2.17 23.82 10.29
CA LYS A 195 -1.87 25.10 9.61
C LYS A 195 -1.29 24.87 8.21
N LEU A 196 -0.47 23.84 8.05
CA LEU A 196 0.10 23.48 6.75
C LEU A 196 -0.96 22.89 5.82
N CYS A 197 -1.89 22.09 6.33
CA CYS A 197 -3.03 21.57 5.58
C CYS A 197 -3.95 22.71 5.11
N GLU A 198 -4.31 23.64 5.99
CA GLU A 198 -5.13 24.82 5.66
C GLU A 198 -4.48 25.68 4.59
N SER A 199 -3.16 25.89 4.66
CA SER A 199 -2.41 26.63 3.62
C SER A 199 -2.35 25.94 2.26
N ASN A 200 -2.74 24.67 2.19
CA ASN A 200 -2.85 23.87 0.97
C ASN A 200 -4.32 23.56 0.61
N ASP A 201 -5.26 24.35 1.06
CA ASP A 201 -6.70 24.25 0.76
C ASP A 201 -7.34 22.90 1.17
N LEU A 202 -6.76 22.21 2.17
CA LEU A 202 -7.32 21.00 2.75
C LEU A 202 -8.37 21.35 3.80
N ASN A 203 -9.46 20.58 3.86
CA ASN A 203 -10.58 20.83 4.79
C ASN A 203 -10.25 20.33 6.20
N CYS A 204 -9.90 21.23 7.08
CA CYS A 204 -9.52 20.96 8.47
C CYS A 204 -10.60 21.42 9.46
N GLU A 205 -10.92 20.57 10.43
CA GLU A 205 -11.86 20.89 11.52
C GLU A 205 -11.28 20.44 12.87
N THR A 206 -11.73 21.10 13.95
CA THR A 206 -11.45 20.62 15.31
C THR A 206 -12.71 19.96 15.86
N ARG A 207 -12.61 18.68 16.25
CA ARG A 207 -13.73 17.89 16.74
C ARG A 207 -13.40 17.15 18.03
N GLU A 208 -14.43 16.77 18.75
CA GLU A 208 -14.30 15.82 19.86
C GLU A 208 -14.50 14.41 19.30
N PHE A 209 -13.51 13.53 19.51
CA PHE A 209 -13.60 12.12 19.10
C PHE A 209 -14.27 11.25 20.19
N GLY A 210 -14.94 11.86 21.14
CA GLY A 210 -15.34 11.20 22.38
C GLY A 210 -14.12 10.95 23.28
N ASN A 211 -14.22 9.96 24.15
CA ASN A 211 -13.13 9.62 25.10
C ASN A 211 -12.10 8.63 24.54
N ASN A 212 -12.20 8.25 23.25
CA ASN A 212 -11.41 7.17 22.68
C ASN A 212 -10.42 7.70 21.64
N SER A 213 -9.13 7.44 21.85
CA SER A 213 -8.09 7.64 20.84
C SER A 213 -8.29 6.65 19.68
N LEU A 214 -8.38 7.15 18.44
CA LEU A 214 -8.45 6.30 17.24
C LEU A 214 -7.21 5.42 17.11
N PHE A 215 -6.06 5.96 17.50
CA PHE A 215 -4.78 5.26 17.43
C PHE A 215 -4.67 4.11 18.44
N SER A 216 -5.16 4.29 19.66
CA SER A 216 -5.12 3.24 20.68
C SER A 216 -5.97 2.02 20.31
N HIS A 217 -7.06 2.26 19.56
CA HIS A 217 -8.00 1.22 19.11
C HIS A 217 -7.70 0.66 17.71
N ILE A 218 -6.55 1.00 17.13
CA ILE A 218 -6.20 0.58 15.76
C ILE A 218 -6.10 -0.94 15.59
N ASN A 219 -5.79 -1.66 16.67
CA ASN A 219 -5.64 -3.12 16.67
C ASN A 219 -6.91 -3.87 17.06
N ASP A 220 -7.99 -3.16 17.40
CA ASP A 220 -9.26 -3.77 17.77
C ASP A 220 -9.93 -4.40 16.54
N ASP A 221 -10.68 -5.47 16.75
CA ASP A 221 -11.34 -6.22 15.67
C ASP A 221 -12.41 -5.40 14.93
N ASP A 222 -13.00 -4.42 15.60
CA ASP A 222 -14.02 -3.50 15.10
C ASP A 222 -13.44 -2.15 14.60
N SER A 223 -12.11 -2.00 14.62
CA SER A 223 -11.45 -0.80 14.14
C SER A 223 -11.80 -0.51 12.68
N THR A 224 -12.27 0.70 12.42
CA THR A 224 -12.55 1.20 11.06
C THR A 224 -11.32 1.73 10.35
N ILE A 225 -10.18 1.85 11.06
CA ILE A 225 -8.96 2.45 10.52
C ILE A 225 -8.28 1.48 9.54
N ASN A 226 -8.15 1.91 8.30
CA ASN A 226 -7.48 1.19 7.21
C ASN A 226 -6.14 1.83 6.83
N ILE A 227 -5.93 3.12 7.15
CA ILE A 227 -4.73 3.86 6.81
C ILE A 227 -4.19 4.59 8.04
N LEU A 228 -2.90 4.44 8.27
CA LEU A 228 -2.19 5.10 9.33
C LEU A 228 -1.06 5.96 8.73
N ILE A 229 -1.02 7.24 9.10
CA ILE A 229 0.00 8.17 8.64
C ILE A 229 0.78 8.67 9.85
N GLY A 230 2.10 8.56 9.80
CA GLY A 230 2.93 8.95 10.93
C GLY A 230 4.27 9.54 10.55
N SER A 231 4.85 10.28 11.48
CA SER A 231 6.25 10.67 11.44
C SER A 231 7.13 9.57 12.04
N LYS A 232 8.45 9.74 12.01
CA LYS A 232 9.45 8.78 12.52
C LYS A 232 9.23 8.29 13.96
N LYS A 233 8.58 9.08 14.83
CA LYS A 233 8.26 8.69 16.22
C LYS A 233 7.37 7.44 16.31
N PHE A 234 6.78 7.05 15.18
CA PHE A 234 6.00 5.82 15.03
C PHE A 234 6.81 4.54 15.26
N SER A 235 8.12 4.60 15.06
CA SER A 235 8.99 3.44 15.26
C SER A 235 9.15 3.05 16.72
N GLU A 236 8.90 3.97 17.65
CA GLU A 236 9.08 3.73 19.09
C GLU A 236 7.77 3.26 19.75
N GLY A 237 7.75 2.01 20.25
CA GLY A 237 6.67 1.50 21.12
C GLY A 237 5.41 0.97 20.42
N TRP A 238 5.17 1.24 19.14
CA TRP A 238 4.00 0.75 18.43
C TRP A 238 4.17 -0.68 17.89
N SER A 239 3.13 -1.47 17.97
CA SER A 239 3.10 -2.84 17.46
C SER A 239 1.74 -3.18 16.88
N SER A 240 1.72 -3.74 15.67
CA SER A 240 0.51 -4.23 15.04
C SER A 240 0.80 -5.44 14.15
N TRP A 241 -0.11 -6.41 14.15
CA TRP A 241 -0.10 -7.56 13.25
C TRP A 241 -0.80 -7.24 11.92
N ARG A 242 -1.40 -6.05 11.82
CA ARG A 242 -2.23 -5.62 10.69
C ARG A 242 -1.43 -5.10 9.51
N VAL A 243 -0.18 -4.63 9.72
CA VAL A 243 0.60 -3.96 8.66
C VAL A 243 0.73 -4.84 7.42
N SER A 244 0.26 -4.35 6.28
CA SER A 244 0.16 -5.08 5.03
C SER A 244 0.73 -4.32 3.83
N ALA A 245 0.64 -2.98 3.85
CA ALA A 245 1.27 -2.09 2.90
C ALA A 245 2.01 -0.97 3.65
N MET A 246 3.21 -0.62 3.19
CA MET A 246 4.06 0.39 3.80
C MET A 246 4.53 1.38 2.73
N GLY A 247 4.17 2.65 2.87
CA GLY A 247 4.65 3.75 2.04
C GLY A 247 5.76 4.52 2.76
N LEU A 248 6.96 4.48 2.23
CA LEU A 248 8.13 5.21 2.76
C LEU A 248 8.35 6.48 1.95
N MET A 249 8.12 7.65 2.59
CA MET A 249 8.21 8.96 1.94
C MET A 249 9.51 9.66 2.35
N ASN A 250 10.36 10.01 1.36
CA ASN A 250 11.57 10.81 1.57
C ASN A 250 12.44 10.37 2.75
N VAL A 251 12.62 9.09 2.91
CA VAL A 251 13.47 8.54 3.97
C VAL A 251 14.92 8.70 3.58
N GLY A 252 15.68 9.42 4.38
CA GLY A 252 17.10 9.71 4.15
C GLY A 252 18.03 8.55 4.56
N ARG A 253 19.28 8.64 4.14
CA ARG A 253 20.33 7.63 4.44
C ARG A 253 20.63 7.48 5.93
N SER A 254 20.37 8.52 6.75
CA SER A 254 20.63 8.51 8.20
C SER A 254 19.59 7.74 9.02
N GLU A 255 18.49 7.27 8.40
CA GLU A 255 17.32 6.73 9.08
C GLU A 255 17.20 5.21 8.97
N GLY A 256 18.28 4.54 8.57
CA GLY A 256 18.29 3.11 8.27
C GLY A 256 17.82 2.20 9.39
N SER A 257 18.28 2.45 10.61
CA SER A 257 17.90 1.63 11.77
C SER A 257 16.41 1.73 12.12
N GLU A 258 15.81 2.91 11.97
CA GLU A 258 14.38 3.12 12.26
C GLU A 258 13.50 2.37 11.26
N ILE A 259 13.90 2.36 9.98
CA ILE A 259 13.15 1.67 8.93
C ILE A 259 13.27 0.16 9.07
N ILE A 260 14.44 -0.35 9.42
CA ILE A 260 14.61 -1.78 9.69
C ILE A 260 13.73 -2.21 10.87
N GLN A 261 13.63 -1.41 11.92
CA GLN A 261 12.72 -1.67 13.04
C GLN A 261 11.24 -1.67 12.59
N LEU A 262 10.87 -0.70 11.75
CA LEU A 262 9.52 -0.61 11.21
C LEU A 262 9.22 -1.80 10.28
N PHE A 263 10.16 -2.17 9.41
CA PHE A 263 10.09 -3.37 8.59
C PHE A 263 9.91 -4.63 9.44
N GLY A 264 10.73 -4.82 10.46
CA GLY A 264 10.64 -5.96 11.37
C GLY A 264 9.28 -6.05 12.09
N ARG A 265 8.58 -4.92 12.27
CA ARG A 265 7.21 -4.89 12.77
C ARG A 265 6.19 -5.23 11.68
N GLY A 266 6.42 -4.77 10.45
CA GLY A 266 5.55 -5.00 9.30
C GLY A 266 5.49 -6.46 8.86
N VAL A 267 6.59 -7.21 8.99
CA VAL A 267 6.65 -8.63 8.61
C VAL A 267 6.12 -9.58 9.69
N ARG A 268 5.59 -9.07 10.79
CA ARG A 268 5.01 -9.93 11.85
C ARG A 268 3.82 -10.72 11.34
N LEU A 269 3.79 -11.99 11.68
CA LEU A 269 2.77 -12.95 11.30
C LEU A 269 2.49 -13.91 12.46
N LYS A 270 1.23 -14.14 12.81
CA LYS A 270 0.84 -15.18 13.74
C LYS A 270 0.88 -16.55 13.04
N GLY A 271 0.33 -16.63 11.85
CA GLY A 271 0.30 -17.82 11.02
C GLY A 271 -0.61 -18.93 11.55
N TYR A 272 -0.68 -20.03 10.80
CA TYR A 272 -1.49 -21.19 11.15
C TYR A 272 -1.12 -21.75 12.53
N LYS A 273 -2.08 -21.81 13.46
CA LYS A 273 -1.88 -22.30 14.84
C LYS A 273 -0.71 -21.64 15.58
N TYR A 274 -0.51 -20.34 15.37
CA TYR A 274 0.61 -19.58 15.95
C TYR A 274 2.00 -20.10 15.56
N SER A 275 2.13 -20.70 14.38
CA SER A 275 3.41 -21.19 13.86
C SER A 275 4.43 -20.06 13.65
N LEU A 276 3.97 -18.83 13.56
CA LEU A 276 4.72 -17.63 13.14
C LEU A 276 5.31 -17.75 11.73
N LYS A 277 4.96 -18.82 10.99
CA LYS A 277 5.43 -19.11 9.64
C LYS A 277 4.36 -18.83 8.61
N ARG A 278 4.81 -18.40 7.41
CA ARG A 278 3.92 -18.31 6.23
C ARG A 278 3.45 -19.71 5.84
N SER A 279 2.29 -19.74 5.20
CA SER A 279 1.65 -20.99 4.76
C SER A 279 2.53 -21.83 3.81
N THR A 280 3.38 -21.17 3.01
CA THR A 280 4.31 -21.83 2.08
C THR A 280 5.52 -22.48 2.76
N ALA A 281 5.78 -22.19 4.03
CA ALA A 281 6.93 -22.69 4.80
C ALA A 281 6.50 -23.48 6.04
N LEU A 282 5.25 -23.95 6.07
CA LEU A 282 4.78 -24.83 7.13
C LEU A 282 5.41 -26.22 7.01
N ASP A 283 5.89 -26.74 8.14
CA ASP A 283 6.42 -28.09 8.20
C ASP A 283 5.32 -29.13 7.92
N SER A 284 5.69 -30.32 7.49
CA SER A 284 4.77 -31.43 7.19
C SER A 284 3.90 -31.88 8.37
N SER A 285 4.31 -31.55 9.61
CA SER A 285 3.51 -31.77 10.83
C SER A 285 2.27 -30.90 10.89
N TYR A 286 2.27 -29.74 10.18
CA TYR A 286 1.11 -28.90 10.02
C TYR A 286 0.34 -29.37 8.80
N ASN A 287 -0.91 -29.78 8.96
CA ASN A 287 -1.78 -30.12 7.83
C ASN A 287 -2.91 -29.08 7.73
N PRO A 288 -2.69 -27.92 7.07
CA PRO A 288 -3.69 -26.88 7.01
C PRO A 288 -4.86 -27.24 6.06
N GLY A 289 -4.76 -28.31 5.26
CA GLY A 289 -5.71 -28.64 4.19
C GLY A 289 -5.65 -27.62 3.04
N ASN A 290 -6.78 -27.39 2.39
CA ASN A 290 -6.84 -26.42 1.31
C ASN A 290 -6.56 -25.00 1.82
N LEU A 291 -5.64 -24.31 1.14
CA LEU A 291 -5.29 -22.93 1.47
C LEU A 291 -6.34 -21.97 0.90
N PRO A 292 -6.76 -20.95 1.68
CA PRO A 292 -7.64 -19.89 1.18
C PRO A 292 -7.05 -19.19 -0.04
N LYS A 293 -7.92 -18.81 -0.98
CA LYS A 293 -7.51 -17.97 -2.11
C LYS A 293 -7.07 -16.60 -1.60
N GLY A 294 -5.92 -16.12 -2.07
CA GLY A 294 -5.35 -14.84 -1.64
C GLY A 294 -4.57 -14.89 -0.32
N LEU A 295 -4.41 -16.06 0.30
CA LEU A 295 -3.65 -16.20 1.54
C LEU A 295 -2.20 -15.74 1.37
N ARG A 296 -1.54 -16.12 0.28
CA ARG A 296 -0.15 -15.73 0.00
C ARG A 296 0.00 -14.21 -0.13
N GLU A 297 -0.95 -13.58 -0.77
CA GLU A 297 -0.95 -12.12 -0.95
C GLU A 297 -1.08 -11.37 0.38
N ILE A 298 -1.89 -11.88 1.30
CA ILE A 298 -2.06 -11.26 2.61
C ILE A 298 -0.92 -11.61 3.60
N GLU A 299 -0.21 -12.71 3.35
CA GLU A 299 1.04 -13.05 4.01
C GLU A 299 2.25 -12.31 3.42
N THR A 300 2.03 -11.31 2.56
CA THR A 300 3.07 -10.48 1.93
C THR A 300 2.96 -9.04 2.38
N LEU A 301 4.06 -8.44 2.83
CA LEU A 301 4.20 -7.01 3.09
C LEU A 301 4.62 -6.30 1.81
N ASN A 302 3.80 -5.37 1.31
CA ASN A 302 4.15 -4.55 0.15
C ASN A 302 4.79 -3.23 0.61
N ILE A 303 6.00 -2.94 0.13
CA ILE A 303 6.78 -1.76 0.53
C ILE A 303 6.95 -0.85 -0.68
N PHE A 304 6.46 0.37 -0.57
CA PHE A 304 6.50 1.40 -1.59
C PHE A 304 7.46 2.50 -1.17
N GLY A 305 8.53 2.71 -1.92
CA GLY A 305 9.50 3.78 -1.69
C GLY A 305 9.23 4.96 -2.60
N VAL A 306 8.87 6.10 -2.03
CA VAL A 306 8.65 7.34 -2.78
C VAL A 306 9.86 8.26 -2.61
N ARG A 307 10.55 8.56 -3.73
CA ARG A 307 11.80 9.33 -3.73
C ARG A 307 12.86 8.76 -2.76
N ALA A 308 12.93 7.46 -2.71
CA ALA A 308 13.81 6.81 -1.77
C ALA A 308 15.17 6.48 -2.43
N ASP A 309 16.10 7.42 -2.42
CA ASP A 309 17.55 7.12 -2.61
C ASP A 309 18.02 6.06 -1.60
N TYR A 310 17.21 5.89 -0.56
CA TYR A 310 17.43 4.94 0.53
C TYR A 310 17.02 3.50 0.16
N MET A 311 16.12 3.27 -0.81
CA MET A 311 15.62 1.92 -1.08
C MET A 311 16.72 0.95 -1.52
N ASP A 312 17.73 1.44 -2.24
CA ASP A 312 18.91 0.63 -2.59
C ASP A 312 19.77 0.31 -1.36
N THR A 313 19.88 1.28 -0.44
CA THR A 313 20.57 1.07 0.84
C THR A 313 19.77 0.12 1.74
N PHE A 314 18.45 0.27 1.79
CA PHE A 314 17.55 -0.62 2.52
C PHE A 314 17.65 -2.06 2.00
N ARG A 315 17.66 -2.24 0.70
CA ARG A 315 17.88 -3.55 0.08
C ARG A 315 19.19 -4.16 0.49
N LYS A 316 20.30 -3.39 0.44
CA LYS A 316 21.60 -3.86 0.90
C LYS A 316 21.61 -4.27 2.37
N TYR A 317 20.96 -3.50 3.24
CA TYR A 317 20.81 -3.88 4.65
C TYR A 317 20.05 -5.20 4.81
N LEU A 318 18.98 -5.42 4.04
CA LEU A 318 18.27 -6.70 4.08
C LEU A 318 19.15 -7.85 3.59
N GLU A 319 19.95 -7.63 2.55
CA GLU A 319 20.92 -8.60 2.02
C GLU A 319 22.02 -8.90 3.05
N ASP A 320 22.56 -7.87 3.72
CA ASP A 320 23.57 -7.98 4.76
C ASP A 320 23.04 -8.76 5.98
N GLU A 321 21.76 -8.63 6.31
CA GLU A 321 21.05 -9.40 7.33
C GLU A 321 20.64 -10.81 6.84
N GLY A 322 21.08 -11.23 5.65
CA GLY A 322 20.79 -12.55 5.06
C GLY A 322 19.36 -12.70 4.54
N LEU A 323 18.65 -11.61 4.36
CA LEU A 323 17.33 -11.61 3.74
C LEU A 323 17.51 -11.53 2.21
N PRO A 324 16.90 -12.45 1.42
CA PRO A 324 17.01 -12.37 -0.03
C PRO A 324 16.38 -11.06 -0.51
N ALA A 325 17.08 -10.33 -1.37
CA ALA A 325 16.43 -9.29 -2.15
C ALA A 325 15.34 -9.98 -2.98
N ASN A 326 14.07 -9.79 -2.58
CA ASN A 326 12.94 -10.30 -3.34
C ASN A 326 12.76 -9.48 -4.62
N GLU A 327 13.74 -9.60 -5.51
CA GLU A 327 13.54 -9.26 -6.90
C GLU A 327 12.90 -10.48 -7.55
N GLU A 328 11.74 -10.29 -8.18
CA GLU A 328 11.24 -11.29 -9.11
C GLU A 328 12.38 -11.57 -10.10
N THR A 329 13.00 -12.73 -9.98
CA THR A 329 14.06 -13.14 -10.88
C THR A 329 13.38 -13.51 -12.18
N TYR A 330 13.29 -12.56 -13.10
CA TYR A 330 12.85 -12.86 -14.46
C TYR A 330 13.94 -13.70 -15.12
N THR A 331 13.66 -14.95 -15.34
CA THR A 331 14.49 -15.78 -16.19
C THR A 331 14.03 -15.54 -17.63
N GLU A 332 14.85 -14.81 -18.40
CA GLU A 332 14.61 -14.68 -19.84
C GLU A 332 14.83 -16.04 -20.50
N VAL A 333 13.76 -16.76 -20.77
CA VAL A 333 13.81 -17.99 -21.54
C VAL A 333 13.75 -17.62 -23.02
N LYS A 334 14.88 -17.61 -23.70
CA LYS A 334 14.91 -17.53 -25.15
C LYS A 334 14.45 -18.87 -25.71
N ILE A 335 13.17 -18.95 -26.11
CA ILE A 335 12.66 -20.10 -26.82
C ILE A 335 13.07 -19.91 -28.28
N PRO A 336 13.98 -20.75 -28.83
CA PRO A 336 14.30 -20.66 -30.22
C PRO A 336 13.05 -21.07 -31.03
N THR A 337 12.43 -20.12 -31.70
CA THR A 337 11.36 -20.40 -32.64
C THR A 337 11.99 -20.94 -33.90
N VAL A 338 11.78 -22.22 -34.15
CA VAL A 338 12.14 -22.81 -35.42
C VAL A 338 11.07 -22.41 -36.44
N ASN A 339 11.44 -21.55 -37.39
CA ASN A 339 10.55 -21.27 -38.51
C ASN A 339 10.47 -22.49 -39.45
N LEU A 340 9.52 -23.38 -39.16
CA LEU A 340 9.31 -24.59 -39.97
C LEU A 340 8.76 -24.30 -41.37
N LEU A 341 8.31 -23.06 -41.61
CA LEU A 341 7.68 -22.70 -42.91
C LEU A 341 8.66 -22.04 -43.89
N GLY A 342 9.91 -21.73 -43.47
CA GLY A 342 10.86 -21.02 -44.32
C GLY A 342 10.25 -19.73 -44.91
N ASP A 343 10.60 -19.41 -46.14
CA ASP A 343 10.04 -18.27 -46.90
C ASP A 343 8.69 -18.55 -47.57
N THR A 344 7.98 -19.58 -47.16
CA THR A 344 6.71 -19.97 -47.79
C THR A 344 5.63 -18.98 -47.47
N LYS A 345 5.11 -18.28 -48.47
CA LYS A 345 3.96 -17.39 -48.32
C LYS A 345 2.71 -18.20 -47.96
N LEU A 346 2.16 -17.96 -46.79
CA LEU A 346 0.87 -18.49 -46.37
C LEU A 346 -0.22 -18.02 -47.33
N LYS A 347 -0.87 -18.97 -48.04
CA LYS A 347 -2.08 -18.68 -48.83
C LYS A 347 -3.28 -18.75 -47.88
N VAL A 348 -3.98 -17.64 -47.72
CA VAL A 348 -5.26 -17.61 -47.03
C VAL A 348 -6.34 -18.07 -47.99
N LEU A 349 -7.04 -19.15 -47.63
CA LEU A 349 -8.28 -19.54 -48.30
C LEU A 349 -9.33 -18.47 -47.98
N ARG A 350 -9.88 -17.84 -49.04
CA ARG A 350 -11.01 -16.91 -48.96
C ARG A 350 -12.31 -17.69 -48.97
#